data_220fc79f6faf019283c017fa369e8d65
#
_entry.id   220fc79f6faf019283c017fa369e8d65
#
_cell.length_a   1.000
_cell.length_b   1.000
_cell.length_c   1.000
_cell.angle_alpha   90.00
_cell.angle_beta   90.00
_cell.angle_gamma   90.00
#
_symmetry.space_group_name_H-M   'P 1'
#
loop_
_entity.id
_entity.type
_entity.pdbx_description
1 polymer ?
#
loop_
_entity_poly.entity_id
_entity_poly.type
_entity_poly.pdbx_seq_one_letter_code
_entity_poly.pdbx_strand_id
1 'polypeptide(L)'
;MAHHYIAQFLPQEDGTFCVFFPDLEGCNTFGDTLQEAFEAAQDAATGWLEVEADRGTPLPVPSGLAAAKSKAEAHCRELEIDVPEGTLYQLVPVDPQPEKPVRVNMTFAPRVLRLIDRAAEEEGMTRSGFLAAAAKA
;
A
#
# COMPACT_ATOMS: atom_id res chain seq x y z
N MET A 1 -8.94 1.17 11.93
CA MET A 1 -7.86 0.96 12.92
C MET A 1 -6.60 0.54 12.18
N ALA A 2 -5.50 1.21 12.43
CA ALA A 2 -4.24 0.91 11.78
C ALA A 2 -3.63 -0.39 12.34
N HIS A 3 -3.10 -1.20 11.46
CA HIS A 3 -2.36 -2.40 11.81
C HIS A 3 -0.88 -2.18 11.52
N HIS A 4 -0.02 -2.89 12.23
CA HIS A 4 1.42 -2.81 12.04
C HIS A 4 1.93 -4.23 11.78
N TYR A 5 2.50 -4.44 10.60
CA TYR A 5 3.10 -5.73 10.24
C TYR A 5 4.58 -5.56 10.01
N ILE A 6 5.36 -6.56 10.41
CA ILE A 6 6.80 -6.52 10.19
C ILE A 6 7.09 -7.02 8.78
N ALA A 7 7.89 -6.25 8.05
CA ALA A 7 8.35 -6.59 6.71
C ALA A 7 9.86 -6.82 6.72
N GLN A 8 10.30 -7.76 5.88
CA GLN A 8 11.70 -8.04 5.64
C GLN A 8 12.14 -7.30 4.39
N PHE A 9 13.18 -6.47 4.50
CA PHE A 9 13.75 -5.71 3.39
C PHE A 9 15.10 -6.32 3.02
N LEU A 10 15.17 -6.94 1.85
CA LEU A 10 16.34 -7.67 1.37
C LEU A 10 17.10 -6.82 0.36
N PRO A 11 18.30 -6.31 0.70
CA PRO A 11 19.09 -5.54 -0.26
C PRO A 11 19.59 -6.43 -1.39
N GLN A 12 19.55 -5.93 -2.61
CA GLN A 12 20.01 -6.63 -3.80
C GLN A 12 21.33 -6.04 -4.27
N GLU A 13 22.06 -6.79 -5.10
CA GLU A 13 23.37 -6.37 -5.62
C GLU A 13 23.30 -5.06 -6.41
N ASP A 14 22.18 -4.81 -7.10
CA ASP A 14 21.97 -3.60 -7.90
C ASP A 14 21.54 -2.38 -7.09
N GLY A 15 21.44 -2.51 -5.76
CA GLY A 15 21.03 -1.42 -4.87
C GLY A 15 19.54 -1.33 -4.62
N THR A 16 18.75 -2.18 -5.24
CA THR A 16 17.31 -2.24 -5.00
C THR A 16 17.01 -3.07 -3.75
N PHE A 17 15.75 -3.05 -3.31
CA PHE A 17 15.30 -3.81 -2.14
C PHE A 17 14.07 -4.62 -2.51
N CYS A 18 14.11 -5.91 -2.18
CA CYS A 18 12.91 -6.75 -2.20
C CYS A 18 12.27 -6.73 -0.83
N VAL A 19 10.93 -6.72 -0.80
CA VAL A 19 10.18 -6.66 0.45
C VAL A 19 9.26 -7.88 0.56
N PHE A 20 9.26 -8.48 1.72
CA PHE A 20 8.44 -9.65 2.03
C PHE A 20 7.75 -9.46 3.38
N PHE A 21 6.45 -9.76 3.43
CA PHE A 21 5.68 -9.73 4.68
C PHE A 21 5.45 -11.14 5.18
N PRO A 22 6.12 -11.57 6.25
CA PRO A 22 5.97 -12.94 6.77
C PRO A 22 4.53 -13.31 7.18
N ASP A 23 3.76 -12.33 7.67
CA ASP A 23 2.39 -12.58 8.13
C ASP A 23 1.34 -12.44 7.03
N LEU A 24 1.70 -11.92 5.86
CA LEU A 24 0.79 -11.69 4.73
C LEU A 24 1.24 -12.55 3.57
N GLU A 25 0.71 -13.76 3.50
CA GLU A 25 1.13 -14.73 2.48
C GLU A 25 0.96 -14.21 1.07
N GLY A 26 2.05 -14.23 0.30
CA GLY A 26 2.05 -13.75 -1.08
C GLY A 26 2.20 -12.25 -1.23
N CYS A 27 2.29 -11.50 -0.14
CA CYS A 27 2.47 -10.05 -0.19
C CYS A 27 3.95 -9.70 -0.33
N ASN A 28 4.40 -9.47 -1.56
CA ASN A 28 5.78 -9.13 -1.88
C ASN A 28 5.81 -7.89 -2.75
N THR A 29 6.86 -7.10 -2.61
CA THR A 29 7.06 -5.92 -3.46
C THR A 29 8.54 -5.59 -3.52
N PHE A 30 8.88 -4.47 -4.14
CA PHE A 30 10.26 -4.01 -4.25
C PHE A 30 10.29 -2.49 -4.39
N GLY A 31 11.48 -1.92 -4.22
CA GLY A 31 11.71 -0.50 -4.47
C GLY A 31 13.16 -0.26 -4.85
N ASP A 32 13.42 0.83 -5.55
CA ASP A 32 14.78 1.18 -6.00
C ASP A 32 15.64 1.74 -4.87
N THR A 33 15.01 2.33 -3.87
CA THR A 33 15.67 2.80 -2.66
C THR A 33 14.95 2.22 -1.45
N LEU A 34 15.56 2.32 -0.27
CA LEU A 34 14.91 1.86 0.96
C LEU A 34 13.61 2.61 1.22
N GLN A 35 13.59 3.94 0.99
CA GLN A 35 12.39 4.75 1.17
C GLN A 35 11.28 4.33 0.20
N GLU A 36 11.60 4.14 -1.07
CA GLU A 36 10.64 3.69 -2.07
C GLU A 36 10.12 2.30 -1.74
N ALA A 37 11.00 1.41 -1.27
CA ALA A 37 10.62 0.06 -0.85
C ALA A 37 9.65 0.11 0.33
N PHE A 38 9.86 1.02 1.28
CA PHE A 38 8.95 1.21 2.42
C PHE A 38 7.57 1.69 1.96
N GLU A 39 7.53 2.68 1.07
CA GLU A 39 6.29 3.19 0.51
C GLU A 39 5.55 2.11 -0.27
N ALA A 40 6.27 1.35 -1.10
CA ALA A 40 5.71 0.24 -1.84
C ALA A 40 5.19 -0.85 -0.90
N ALA A 41 5.87 -1.09 0.22
CA ALA A 41 5.44 -2.04 1.23
C ALA A 41 4.10 -1.64 1.86
N GLN A 42 3.93 -0.36 2.19
CA GLN A 42 2.66 0.14 2.71
C GLN A 42 1.53 -0.05 1.70
N ASP A 43 1.76 0.29 0.45
CA ASP A 43 0.76 0.15 -0.61
C ASP A 43 0.39 -1.31 -0.84
N ALA A 44 1.38 -2.19 -0.92
CA ALA A 44 1.15 -3.60 -1.15
C ALA A 44 0.37 -4.25 0.00
N ALA A 45 0.75 -3.95 1.24
CA ALA A 45 0.07 -4.50 2.41
C ALA A 45 -1.35 -3.96 2.54
N THR A 46 -1.56 -2.67 2.28
CA THR A 46 -2.89 -2.06 2.30
C THR A 46 -3.81 -2.75 1.29
N GLY A 47 -3.34 -2.91 0.05
CA GLY A 47 -4.12 -3.60 -0.99
C GLY A 47 -4.41 -5.05 -0.65
N TRP A 48 -3.42 -5.76 -0.09
CA TRP A 48 -3.58 -7.14 0.32
C TRP A 48 -4.66 -7.28 1.40
N LEU A 49 -4.62 -6.40 2.41
CA LEU A 49 -5.60 -6.43 3.50
C LEU A 49 -7.00 -6.04 3.03
N GLU A 50 -7.12 -5.09 2.11
CA GLU A 50 -8.41 -4.70 1.52
C GLU A 50 -9.07 -5.87 0.79
N VAL A 51 -8.28 -6.62 0.01
CA VAL A 51 -8.80 -7.81 -0.70
C VAL A 51 -9.29 -8.86 0.30
N GLU A 52 -8.53 -9.12 1.35
CA GLU A 52 -8.93 -10.10 2.35
C GLU A 52 -10.16 -9.65 3.14
N ALA A 53 -10.25 -8.36 3.45
CA ALA A 53 -11.43 -7.80 4.11
C ALA A 53 -12.67 -7.92 3.24
N ASP A 54 -12.57 -7.67 1.94
CA ASP A 54 -13.67 -7.81 0.99
C ASP A 54 -14.14 -9.25 0.86
N ARG A 55 -13.24 -10.21 1.01
CA ARG A 55 -13.57 -11.64 1.00
C ARG A 55 -14.18 -12.12 2.31
N GLY A 56 -14.21 -11.27 3.33
CA GLY A 56 -14.67 -11.65 4.66
C GLY A 56 -13.69 -12.53 5.42
N THR A 57 -12.46 -12.66 4.93
CA THR A 57 -11.41 -13.44 5.58
C THR A 57 -10.88 -12.67 6.80
N PRO A 58 -10.72 -13.31 7.96
CA PRO A 58 -10.14 -12.63 9.11
C PRO A 58 -8.73 -12.13 8.78
N LEU A 59 -8.42 -10.89 9.18
CA LEU A 59 -7.10 -10.32 8.95
C LEU A 59 -6.07 -11.02 9.83
N PRO A 60 -4.86 -11.31 9.32
CA PRO A 60 -3.82 -11.96 10.11
C PRO A 60 -3.45 -11.12 11.34
N VAL A 61 -3.19 -11.79 12.43
CA VAL A 61 -2.70 -11.13 13.64
C VAL A 61 -1.21 -10.85 13.46
N PRO A 62 -0.75 -9.60 13.63
CA PRO A 62 0.66 -9.28 13.47
C PRO A 62 1.53 -10.05 14.48
N SER A 63 2.58 -10.69 13.97
CA SER A 63 3.58 -11.37 14.80
C SER A 63 4.53 -10.36 15.42
N GLY A 64 5.10 -10.72 16.59
CA GLY A 64 6.21 -9.97 17.14
C GLY A 64 7.47 -10.15 16.30
N LEU A 65 8.51 -9.36 16.59
CA LEU A 65 9.74 -9.34 15.80
C LEU A 65 10.41 -10.72 15.67
N ALA A 66 10.55 -11.44 16.76
CA ALA A 66 11.21 -12.75 16.74
C ALA A 66 10.46 -13.76 15.87
N ALA A 67 9.13 -13.82 15.98
CA ALA A 67 8.32 -14.74 15.19
C ALA A 67 8.32 -14.35 13.71
N ALA A 68 8.19 -13.06 13.40
CA ALA A 68 8.22 -12.57 12.02
C ALA A 68 9.57 -12.87 11.37
N LYS A 69 10.65 -12.65 12.09
CA LYS A 69 12.00 -12.93 11.60
C LYS A 69 12.19 -14.41 11.30
N SER A 70 11.74 -15.29 12.21
CA SER A 70 11.80 -16.74 12.01
C SER A 70 11.02 -17.19 10.79
N LYS A 71 9.82 -16.65 10.58
CA LYS A 71 9.01 -16.96 9.41
C LYS A 71 9.68 -16.52 8.12
N ALA A 72 10.25 -15.32 8.12
CA ALA A 72 10.93 -14.76 6.95
C ALA A 72 12.17 -15.58 6.59
N GLU A 73 12.96 -15.96 7.58
CA GLU A 73 14.15 -16.79 7.37
C GLU A 73 13.78 -18.17 6.85
N ALA A 74 12.70 -18.77 7.36
CA ALA A 74 12.19 -20.06 6.89
C ALA A 74 11.73 -19.96 5.43
N HIS A 75 11.08 -18.87 5.06
CA HIS A 75 10.65 -18.61 3.69
C HIS A 75 11.84 -18.50 2.75
N CYS A 76 12.89 -17.78 3.14
CA CYS A 76 14.12 -17.71 2.36
C CYS A 76 14.76 -19.08 2.16
N ARG A 77 14.76 -19.92 3.19
CA ARG A 77 15.29 -21.28 3.08
C ARG A 77 14.49 -22.13 2.09
N GLU A 78 13.16 -22.01 2.11
CA GLU A 78 12.29 -22.71 1.16
C GLU A 78 12.57 -22.32 -0.29
N LEU A 79 12.90 -21.05 -0.51
CA LEU A 79 13.22 -20.54 -1.83
C LEU A 79 14.72 -20.70 -2.19
N GLU A 80 15.50 -21.29 -1.30
CA GLU A 80 16.95 -21.45 -1.46
C GLU A 80 17.66 -20.10 -1.66
N ILE A 81 17.20 -19.08 -0.96
CA ILE A 81 17.76 -17.74 -0.98
C ILE A 81 18.52 -17.50 0.33
N ASP A 82 19.78 -17.10 0.21
CA ASP A 82 20.56 -16.66 1.36
C ASP A 82 20.06 -15.27 1.80
N VAL A 83 19.92 -15.08 3.11
CA VAL A 83 19.52 -13.76 3.64
C VAL A 83 20.73 -12.82 3.49
N PRO A 84 20.64 -11.77 2.67
CA PRO A 84 21.77 -10.88 2.45
C PRO A 84 22.18 -10.14 3.72
N GLU A 85 23.46 -9.77 3.80
CA GLU A 85 23.93 -8.87 4.82
C GLU A 85 23.25 -7.50 4.63
N GLY A 86 22.83 -6.87 5.70
CA GLY A 86 22.11 -5.60 5.61
C GLY A 86 20.59 -5.73 5.52
N THR A 87 20.07 -6.97 5.59
CA THR A 87 18.62 -7.20 5.63
C THR A 87 18.00 -6.52 6.85
N LEU A 88 16.91 -5.79 6.62
CA LEU A 88 16.19 -5.07 7.66
C LEU A 88 14.85 -5.73 7.94
N TYR A 89 14.44 -5.65 9.22
CA TYR A 89 13.09 -6.01 9.63
C TYR A 89 12.46 -4.75 10.20
N GLN A 90 11.40 -4.28 9.56
CA GLN A 90 10.81 -3.00 9.90
C GLN A 90 9.30 -3.12 10.08
N LEU A 91 8.79 -2.42 11.09
CA LEU A 91 7.37 -2.32 11.36
C LEU A 91 6.74 -1.37 10.32
N VAL A 92 5.77 -1.87 9.57
CA VAL A 92 5.10 -1.10 8.53
C VAL A 92 3.65 -0.85 8.96
N PRO A 93 3.25 0.42 9.16
CA PRO A 93 1.87 0.73 9.49
C PRO A 93 0.99 0.63 8.25
N VAL A 94 -0.14 -0.06 8.39
CA VAL A 94 -1.12 -0.18 7.31
C VAL A 94 -2.52 0.02 7.86
N ASP A 95 -3.36 0.66 7.06
CA ASP A 95 -4.77 0.84 7.38
C ASP A 95 -5.58 0.11 6.30
N PRO A 96 -6.19 -1.03 6.63
CA PRO A 96 -6.93 -1.82 5.64
C PRO A 96 -8.30 -1.24 5.30
N GLN A 97 -8.72 -0.15 5.95
CA GLN A 97 -9.99 0.47 5.64
C GLN A 97 -9.81 1.49 4.54
N PRO A 98 -10.50 1.33 3.41
CA PRO A 98 -10.44 2.33 2.36
C PRO A 98 -10.97 3.66 2.91
N GLU A 99 -10.35 4.75 2.50
CA GLU A 99 -10.85 6.07 2.84
C GLU A 99 -12.27 6.21 2.31
N LYS A 100 -13.23 6.38 3.21
CA LYS A 100 -14.62 6.59 2.81
C LYS A 100 -14.76 8.01 2.27
N PRO A 101 -15.36 8.18 1.08
CA PRO A 101 -15.63 9.52 0.59
C PRO A 101 -16.49 10.29 1.59
N VAL A 102 -16.13 11.54 1.82
CA VAL A 102 -16.91 12.45 2.68
C VAL A 102 -17.74 13.33 1.75
N ARG A 103 -19.05 13.37 1.99
CA ARG A 103 -19.93 14.25 1.21
C ARG A 103 -19.68 15.71 1.59
N VAL A 104 -19.34 16.52 0.61
CA VAL A 104 -19.11 17.95 0.79
C VAL A 104 -20.07 18.71 -0.13
N ASN A 105 -20.75 19.71 0.41
CA ASN A 105 -21.58 20.59 -0.37
C ASN A 105 -20.81 21.88 -0.65
N MET A 106 -20.70 22.24 -1.92
CA MET A 106 -19.99 23.44 -2.35
C MET A 106 -20.92 24.30 -3.20
N THR A 107 -20.73 25.60 -3.11
CA THR A 107 -21.51 26.56 -3.88
C THR A 107 -20.64 27.19 -4.94
N PHE A 108 -21.11 27.18 -6.21
CA PHE A 108 -20.43 27.79 -7.34
C PHE A 108 -21.38 28.76 -8.03
N ALA A 109 -20.83 29.84 -8.57
CA ALA A 109 -21.60 30.68 -9.46
C ALA A 109 -22.02 29.86 -10.70
N PRO A 110 -23.21 30.05 -11.26
CA PRO A 110 -23.68 29.26 -12.40
C PRO A 110 -22.70 29.20 -13.57
N ARG A 111 -22.02 30.29 -13.87
CA ARG A 111 -21.04 30.34 -14.95
C ARG A 111 -19.84 29.44 -14.68
N VAL A 112 -19.35 29.42 -13.44
CA VAL A 112 -18.23 28.57 -13.04
C VAL A 112 -18.64 27.10 -13.10
N LEU A 113 -19.84 26.79 -12.63
CA LEU A 113 -20.35 25.42 -12.65
C LEU A 113 -20.48 24.90 -14.09
N ARG A 114 -20.93 25.72 -15.03
CA ARG A 114 -21.00 25.34 -16.44
C ARG A 114 -19.62 25.05 -17.02
N LEU A 115 -18.60 25.84 -16.65
CA LEU A 115 -17.23 25.59 -17.08
C LEU A 115 -16.69 24.25 -16.53
N ILE A 116 -16.97 23.96 -15.28
CA ILE A 116 -16.56 22.70 -14.65
C ILE A 116 -17.25 21.52 -15.36
N ASP A 117 -18.55 21.62 -15.58
CA ASP A 117 -19.32 20.54 -16.23
C ASP A 117 -18.86 20.30 -17.66
N ARG A 118 -18.55 21.35 -18.40
CA ARG A 118 -18.05 21.22 -19.78
C ARG A 118 -16.67 20.54 -19.79
N ALA A 119 -15.77 20.96 -18.91
CA ALA A 119 -14.44 20.35 -18.81
C ALA A 119 -14.52 18.88 -18.40
N ALA A 120 -15.39 18.55 -17.47
CA ALA A 120 -15.59 17.17 -17.04
C ALA A 120 -16.14 16.31 -18.19
N GLU A 121 -17.11 16.82 -18.94
CA GLU A 121 -17.69 16.11 -20.09
C GLU A 121 -16.66 15.86 -21.19
N GLU A 122 -15.81 16.84 -21.49
CA GLU A 122 -14.74 16.70 -22.47
C GLU A 122 -13.75 15.60 -22.11
N GLU A 123 -13.54 15.36 -20.82
CA GLU A 123 -12.64 14.32 -20.34
C GLU A 123 -13.36 13.03 -19.97
N GLY A 124 -14.67 12.94 -20.21
CA GLY A 124 -15.44 11.75 -19.90
C GLY A 124 -15.56 11.48 -18.40
N MET A 125 -15.52 12.52 -17.59
CA MET A 125 -15.55 12.42 -16.13
C MET A 125 -16.85 12.96 -15.54
N THR A 126 -17.17 12.53 -14.34
CA THR A 126 -18.20 13.19 -13.53
C THR A 126 -17.66 14.51 -12.99
N ARG A 127 -18.56 15.39 -12.56
CA ARG A 127 -18.17 16.65 -11.91
C ARG A 127 -17.22 16.39 -10.73
N SER A 128 -17.58 15.48 -9.84
CA SER A 128 -16.76 15.15 -8.67
C SER A 128 -15.42 14.56 -9.07
N GLY A 129 -15.39 13.66 -10.05
CA GLY A 129 -14.15 13.06 -10.54
C GLY A 129 -13.21 14.10 -11.15
N PHE A 130 -13.75 15.02 -11.93
CA PHE A 130 -12.97 16.10 -12.51
C PHE A 130 -12.34 17.00 -11.45
N LEU A 131 -13.12 17.42 -10.45
CA LEU A 131 -12.63 18.27 -9.37
C LEU A 131 -11.55 17.57 -8.55
N ALA A 132 -11.73 16.28 -8.26
CA ALA A 132 -10.73 15.51 -7.53
C ALA A 132 -9.42 15.39 -8.34
N ALA A 133 -9.50 15.15 -9.65
CA ALA A 133 -8.33 15.08 -10.51
C ALA A 133 -7.60 16.41 -10.59
N ALA A 134 -8.34 17.53 -10.69
CA ALA A 134 -7.75 18.87 -10.73
C ALA A 134 -7.00 19.19 -9.44
N ALA A 135 -7.51 18.76 -8.28
CA ALA A 135 -6.85 18.99 -7.01
C ALA A 135 -5.54 18.22 -6.85
N LYS A 136 -5.41 17.08 -7.55
CA LYS A 136 -4.20 16.24 -7.51
C LYS A 136 -3.14 16.69 -8.53
N ALA A 137 -3.50 17.52 -9.45
CA ALA A 137 -2.60 17.98 -10.51
C ALA A 137 -1.50 18.90 -9.98
#